data_1a1107344c9bf65bde1be15ceea688fb
#
_entry.id   1a1107344c9bf65bde1be15ceea688fb
#
_cell.length_a   1.000
_cell.length_b   1.000
_cell.length_c   1.000
_cell.angle_alpha   90.00
_cell.angle_beta   90.00
_cell.angle_gamma   90.00
#
_symmetry.space_group_name_H-M   'P 1'
#
loop_
_entity.id
_entity.type
_entity.pdbx_description
1 polymer ?
#
loop_
_entity_poly.entity_id
_entity_poly.type
_entity_poly.pdbx_seq_one_letter_code
_entity_poly.pdbx_strand_id
1 'polypeptide(L)'
;MSERKYLTQNEVSAIVNAASQRKYAERDCCLIMLAYFHGFRVSELLSLRLSDVNLSAGSLYVRRLKNGFSTIHPLQASEVKVIRSWLAVRKTWLCRKPPENHWLFISRAGNPLSRQYFYAVLRQAGEDA
;
A
#
# COMPACT_ATOMS: atom_id res chain seq x y z
N MET A 1 1.75 22.57 -21.32
CA MET A 1 2.03 21.14 -21.31
C MET A 1 1.04 20.44 -20.39
N SER A 2 0.39 19.44 -20.90
CA SER A 2 -0.56 18.71 -20.06
C SER A 2 0.17 17.84 -19.04
N GLU A 3 -0.29 17.88 -17.82
CA GLU A 3 0.24 16.99 -16.80
C GLU A 3 -0.26 15.58 -17.03
N ARG A 4 0.62 14.62 -16.85
CA ARG A 4 0.21 13.23 -16.91
C ARG A 4 -0.52 12.86 -15.63
N LYS A 5 -1.65 12.20 -15.77
CA LYS A 5 -2.41 11.69 -14.63
C LYS A 5 -1.86 10.37 -14.12
N TYR A 6 -1.01 9.71 -14.90
CA TYR A 6 -0.51 8.37 -14.60
C TYR A 6 1.00 8.35 -14.68
N LEU A 7 1.58 7.54 -13.83
CA LEU A 7 3.00 7.24 -13.88
C LEU A 7 3.22 6.10 -14.89
N THR A 8 4.34 6.13 -15.59
CA THR A 8 4.74 5.02 -16.43
C THR A 8 5.23 3.87 -15.55
N GLN A 9 5.25 2.65 -16.12
CA GLN A 9 5.79 1.50 -15.41
C GLN A 9 7.23 1.72 -14.97
N ASN A 10 8.05 2.36 -15.82
CA ASN A 10 9.44 2.66 -15.47
C ASN A 10 9.53 3.66 -14.31
N GLU A 11 8.67 4.65 -14.30
CA GLU A 11 8.61 5.63 -13.20
C GLU A 11 8.20 4.97 -11.89
N VAL A 12 7.20 4.09 -11.93
CA VAL A 12 6.78 3.37 -10.73
C VAL A 12 7.88 2.45 -10.23
N SER A 13 8.56 1.74 -11.13
CA SER A 13 9.70 0.88 -10.75
C SER A 13 10.81 1.67 -10.08
N ALA A 14 11.11 2.88 -10.59
CA ALA A 14 12.11 3.75 -10.00
C ALA A 14 11.68 4.22 -8.60
N ILE A 15 10.41 4.58 -8.44
CA ILE A 15 9.86 5.04 -7.15
C ILE A 15 9.90 3.89 -6.13
N VAL A 16 9.49 2.69 -6.52
CA VAL A 16 9.54 1.51 -5.66
C VAL A 16 10.97 1.20 -5.26
N ASN A 17 11.91 1.26 -6.21
CA ASN A 17 13.31 1.02 -5.92
C ASN A 17 13.86 2.06 -4.93
N ALA A 18 13.51 3.33 -5.09
CA ALA A 18 13.90 4.38 -4.15
C ALA A 18 13.29 4.11 -2.76
N ALA A 19 12.01 3.74 -2.70
CA ALA A 19 11.34 3.41 -1.45
C ALA A 19 11.99 2.23 -0.75
N SER A 20 12.54 1.26 -1.49
CA SER A 20 13.20 0.09 -0.94
C SER A 20 14.48 0.42 -0.17
N GLN A 21 15.03 1.61 -0.36
CA GLN A 21 16.23 2.09 0.33
C GLN A 21 15.88 2.90 1.59
N ARG A 22 14.61 3.07 1.90
CA ARG A 22 14.16 3.92 2.99
C ARG A 22 13.83 3.10 4.24
N LYS A 23 13.62 3.82 5.35
CA LYS A 23 13.43 3.22 6.68
C LYS A 23 12.26 2.26 6.77
N TYR A 24 11.16 2.56 6.10
CA TYR A 24 9.94 1.75 6.16
C TYR A 24 9.69 1.09 4.81
N ALA A 25 10.73 0.50 4.25
CA ALA A 25 10.74 -0.01 2.88
C ALA A 25 9.60 -1.00 2.59
N GLU A 26 9.40 -1.98 3.46
CA GLU A 26 8.41 -3.03 3.22
C GLU A 26 6.99 -2.44 3.13
N ARG A 27 6.65 -1.55 4.05
CA ARG A 27 5.35 -0.89 4.02
C ARG A 27 5.19 0.01 2.80
N ASP A 28 6.18 0.85 2.57
CA ASP A 28 6.08 1.89 1.54
C ASP A 28 6.10 1.30 0.14
N CYS A 29 6.89 0.26 -0.11
CA CYS A 29 6.86 -0.45 -1.39
C CYS A 29 5.51 -1.11 -1.63
N CYS A 30 4.95 -1.75 -0.62
CA CYS A 30 3.63 -2.37 -0.72
C CYS A 30 2.55 -1.33 -1.02
N LEU A 31 2.59 -0.21 -0.29
CA LEU A 31 1.65 0.89 -0.45
C LEU A 31 1.65 1.42 -1.90
N ILE A 32 2.84 1.71 -2.43
CA ILE A 32 3.01 2.26 -3.77
C ILE A 32 2.56 1.26 -4.83
N MET A 33 2.96 0.00 -4.70
CA MET A 33 2.61 -1.02 -5.69
C MET A 33 1.11 -1.27 -5.75
N LEU A 34 0.44 -1.38 -4.61
CA LEU A 34 -1.02 -1.57 -4.59
C LEU A 34 -1.73 -0.36 -5.19
N ALA A 35 -1.27 0.85 -4.87
CA ALA A 35 -1.85 2.07 -5.41
C ALA A 35 -1.76 2.08 -6.94
N TYR A 36 -0.60 1.72 -7.47
CA TYR A 36 -0.37 1.74 -8.91
C TYR A 36 -1.14 0.64 -9.65
N PHE A 37 -1.03 -0.61 -9.18
CA PHE A 37 -1.62 -1.74 -9.90
C PHE A 37 -3.15 -1.71 -9.89
N HIS A 38 -3.76 -1.14 -8.86
CA HIS A 38 -5.21 -1.14 -8.73
C HIS A 38 -5.85 0.21 -9.01
N GLY A 39 -5.05 1.26 -9.18
CA GLY A 39 -5.57 2.60 -9.44
C GLY A 39 -6.44 3.13 -8.31
N PHE A 40 -6.08 2.83 -7.07
CA PHE A 40 -6.88 3.24 -5.92
C PHE A 40 -6.90 4.75 -5.72
N ARG A 41 -8.03 5.24 -5.25
CA ARG A 41 -8.04 6.53 -4.56
C ARG A 41 -7.33 6.34 -3.22
N VAL A 42 -6.71 7.43 -2.72
CA VAL A 42 -5.95 7.36 -1.46
C VAL A 42 -6.82 6.84 -0.32
N SER A 43 -8.05 7.32 -0.21
CA SER A 43 -8.96 6.88 0.84
C SER A 43 -9.30 5.40 0.73
N GLU A 44 -9.43 4.87 -0.48
CA GLU A 44 -9.68 3.45 -0.71
C GLU A 44 -8.48 2.61 -0.27
N LEU A 45 -7.28 3.05 -0.64
CA LEU A 45 -6.04 2.36 -0.28
C LEU A 45 -5.84 2.33 1.23
N LEU A 46 -6.01 3.47 1.90
CA LEU A 46 -5.76 3.59 3.32
C LEU A 46 -6.86 2.98 4.19
N SER A 47 -8.01 2.66 3.61
CA SER A 47 -9.07 1.95 4.33
C SER A 47 -9.05 0.45 4.12
N LEU A 48 -8.05 -0.09 3.43
CA LEU A 48 -7.89 -1.54 3.32
C LEU A 48 -7.63 -2.15 4.70
N ARG A 49 -8.25 -3.31 4.93
CA ARG A 49 -8.11 -4.06 6.17
C ARG A 49 -7.34 -5.35 5.94
N LEU A 50 -6.76 -5.90 6.99
CA LEU A 50 -6.11 -7.20 6.90
C LEU A 50 -7.04 -8.26 6.32
N SER A 51 -8.32 -8.23 6.73
CA SER A 51 -9.31 -9.20 6.27
C SER A 51 -9.64 -9.08 4.78
N ASP A 52 -9.25 -7.98 4.13
CA ASP A 52 -9.47 -7.79 2.70
C ASP A 52 -8.44 -8.54 1.85
N VAL A 53 -7.34 -8.96 2.44
CA VAL A 53 -6.25 -9.64 1.73
C VAL A 53 -6.41 -11.16 1.88
N ASN A 54 -6.48 -11.85 0.75
CA ASN A 54 -6.49 -13.31 0.73
C ASN A 54 -5.31 -13.79 -0.12
N LEU A 55 -4.18 -14.04 0.55
CA LEU A 55 -2.96 -14.42 -0.16
C LEU A 55 -3.05 -15.81 -0.76
N SER A 56 -3.76 -16.74 -0.12
CA SER A 56 -3.90 -18.09 -0.65
C SER A 56 -4.73 -18.12 -1.93
N ALA A 57 -5.74 -17.26 -2.02
CA ALA A 57 -6.55 -17.12 -3.24
C ALA A 57 -5.93 -16.13 -4.23
N GLY A 58 -4.94 -15.33 -3.80
CA GLY A 58 -4.36 -14.29 -4.64
C GLY A 58 -5.34 -13.19 -4.97
N SER A 59 -6.13 -12.75 -3.98
CA SER A 59 -7.18 -11.75 -4.20
C SER A 59 -7.20 -10.68 -3.13
N LEU A 60 -7.76 -9.53 -3.51
CA LEU A 60 -7.92 -8.37 -2.66
C LEU A 60 -9.35 -7.85 -2.78
N TYR A 61 -10.06 -7.75 -1.65
CA TYR A 61 -11.40 -7.19 -1.62
C TYR A 61 -11.31 -5.68 -1.49
N VAL A 62 -11.98 -4.97 -2.40
CA VAL A 62 -11.91 -3.50 -2.49
C VAL A 62 -13.29 -2.91 -2.24
N ARG A 63 -13.39 -2.13 -1.15
CA ARG A 63 -14.63 -1.40 -0.85
C ARG A 63 -14.58 -0.05 -1.54
N ARG A 64 -15.64 0.24 -2.30
CA ARG A 64 -15.79 1.55 -2.93
C ARG A 64 -16.55 2.47 -1.98
N LEU A 65 -15.94 3.61 -1.67
CA LEU A 65 -16.46 4.53 -0.67
C LEU A 65 -17.50 5.50 -1.22
N LYS A 66 -17.62 5.63 -2.55
CA LYS A 66 -18.58 6.52 -3.18
C LYS A 66 -19.29 5.81 -4.32
N ASN A 67 -20.57 5.56 -4.17
CA ASN A 67 -21.46 5.10 -5.25
C ASN A 67 -20.93 3.94 -6.11
N GLY A 68 -19.86 3.30 -5.70
CA GLY A 68 -19.29 2.18 -6.40
C GLY A 68 -19.64 0.88 -5.73
N PHE A 69 -19.51 -0.20 -6.49
CA PHE A 69 -19.69 -1.53 -5.96
C PHE A 69 -18.37 -2.07 -5.45
N SER A 70 -18.43 -2.79 -4.34
CA SER A 70 -17.25 -3.51 -3.87
C SER A 70 -16.86 -4.59 -4.87
N THR A 71 -15.57 -4.76 -5.09
CA THR A 71 -15.04 -5.69 -6.10
C THR A 71 -13.91 -6.51 -5.52
N ILE A 72 -13.65 -7.65 -6.17
CA ILE A 72 -12.49 -8.48 -5.84
C ILE A 72 -11.49 -8.32 -6.96
N HIS A 73 -10.26 -7.90 -6.60
CA HIS A 73 -9.18 -7.72 -7.55
C HIS A 73 -8.20 -8.88 -7.46
N PRO A 74 -7.73 -9.43 -8.58
CA PRO A 74 -6.64 -10.40 -8.54
C PRO A 74 -5.33 -9.72 -8.16
N LEU A 75 -4.50 -10.42 -7.41
CA LEU A 75 -3.16 -9.96 -7.04
C LEU A 75 -2.13 -10.63 -7.94
N GLN A 76 -1.20 -9.84 -8.47
CA GLN A 76 -0.07 -10.37 -9.20
C GLN A 76 0.94 -11.00 -8.23
N ALA A 77 1.80 -11.87 -8.74
CA ALA A 77 2.81 -12.53 -7.91
C ALA A 77 3.72 -11.52 -7.20
N SER A 78 4.08 -10.44 -7.88
CA SER A 78 4.89 -9.37 -7.28
C SER A 78 4.18 -8.68 -6.14
N GLU A 79 2.87 -8.49 -6.24
CA GLU A 79 2.06 -7.91 -5.17
C GLU A 79 1.99 -8.84 -3.96
N VAL A 80 1.75 -10.12 -4.20
CA VAL A 80 1.73 -11.12 -3.12
C VAL A 80 3.04 -11.10 -2.36
N LYS A 81 4.16 -11.02 -3.07
CA LYS A 81 5.48 -10.98 -2.46
C LYS A 81 5.67 -9.76 -1.55
N VAL A 82 5.32 -8.57 -2.03
CA VAL A 82 5.49 -7.35 -1.22
C VAL A 82 4.51 -7.31 -0.05
N ILE A 83 3.30 -7.83 -0.23
CA ILE A 83 2.33 -7.92 0.87
C ILE A 83 2.87 -8.86 1.96
N ARG A 84 3.39 -10.02 1.59
CA ARG A 84 3.98 -10.96 2.58
C ARG A 84 5.10 -10.31 3.36
N SER A 85 5.99 -9.60 2.67
CA SER A 85 7.11 -8.89 3.32
C SER A 85 6.60 -7.84 4.30
N TRP A 86 5.61 -7.06 3.89
CA TRP A 86 5.02 -6.05 4.76
C TRP A 86 4.31 -6.67 5.97
N LEU A 87 3.53 -7.71 5.77
CA LEU A 87 2.80 -8.35 6.86
C LEU A 87 3.75 -8.92 7.93
N ALA A 88 4.89 -9.45 7.52
CA ALA A 88 5.91 -9.94 8.46
C ALA A 88 6.46 -8.80 9.32
N VAL A 89 6.78 -7.66 8.72
CA VAL A 89 7.27 -6.48 9.44
C VAL A 89 6.17 -5.90 10.32
N ARG A 90 4.96 -5.77 9.79
CA ARG A 90 3.80 -5.23 10.52
C ARG A 90 3.56 -6.00 11.80
N LYS A 91 3.67 -7.30 11.74
CA LYS A 91 3.49 -8.17 12.91
C LYS A 91 4.50 -7.82 14.01
N THR A 92 5.74 -7.53 13.66
CA THR A 92 6.76 -7.14 14.65
C THR A 92 6.43 -5.79 15.28
N TRP A 93 5.84 -4.85 14.52
CA TRP A 93 5.45 -3.55 15.06
C TRP A 93 4.33 -3.65 16.10
N LEU A 94 3.51 -4.69 16.02
CA LEU A 94 2.34 -4.87 16.87
C LEU A 94 2.54 -5.90 17.99
N CYS A 95 3.74 -6.47 18.14
CA CYS A 95 3.96 -7.59 19.05
C CYS A 95 3.69 -7.25 20.53
N ARG A 96 3.69 -5.99 20.91
CA ARG A 96 3.43 -5.54 22.28
C ARG A 96 2.16 -4.70 22.41
N LYS A 97 1.31 -4.70 21.38
CA LYS A 97 0.10 -3.88 21.33
C LYS A 97 -1.15 -4.75 21.28
N PRO A 98 -2.31 -4.19 21.68
CA PRO A 98 -3.56 -4.95 21.59
C PRO A 98 -3.77 -5.50 20.17
N PRO A 99 -4.35 -6.70 20.04
CA PRO A 99 -4.52 -7.36 18.75
C PRO A 99 -5.58 -6.76 17.85
N GLU A 100 -6.15 -5.63 18.21
CA GLU A 100 -7.33 -5.06 17.57
C GLU A 100 -7.04 -4.08 16.45
N ASN A 101 -5.87 -4.17 15.81
CA ASN A 101 -5.58 -3.31 14.69
C ASN A 101 -5.96 -4.01 13.38
N HIS A 102 -7.00 -3.50 12.75
CA HIS A 102 -7.56 -4.11 11.55
C HIS A 102 -7.00 -3.54 10.24
N TRP A 103 -6.27 -2.43 10.32
CA TRP A 103 -5.82 -1.73 9.11
C TRP A 103 -4.62 -2.41 8.48
N LEU A 104 -4.64 -2.53 7.17
CA LEU A 104 -3.51 -3.08 6.43
C LEU A 104 -2.28 -2.18 6.57
N PHE A 105 -2.47 -0.87 6.38
CA PHE A 105 -1.37 0.08 6.45
C PHE A 105 -1.44 0.89 7.73
N ILE A 106 -0.37 0.82 8.51
CA ILE A 106 -0.27 1.47 9.81
C ILE A 106 1.05 2.24 9.93
N SER A 107 1.05 3.24 10.82
CA SER A 107 2.26 3.92 11.22
C SER A 107 3.07 3.03 12.17
N ARG A 108 4.31 3.44 12.45
CA ARG A 108 5.16 2.71 13.40
C ARG A 108 4.52 2.62 14.79
N ALA A 109 3.71 3.62 15.15
CA ALA A 109 2.96 3.64 16.41
C ALA A 109 1.71 2.75 16.39
N GLY A 110 1.33 2.20 15.24
CA GLY A 110 0.18 1.32 15.10
C GLY A 110 -1.11 2.03 14.75
N ASN A 111 -1.06 3.29 14.35
CA ASN A 111 -2.23 4.07 13.96
C ASN A 111 -2.46 3.98 12.44
N PRO A 112 -3.70 4.20 11.96
CA PRO A 112 -3.92 4.28 10.52
C PRO A 112 -3.05 5.37 9.90
N LEU A 113 -2.59 5.13 8.66
CA LEU A 113 -1.82 6.14 7.94
C LEU A 113 -2.73 7.27 7.47
N SER A 114 -2.21 8.50 7.52
CA SER A 114 -2.91 9.67 6.99
C SER A 114 -2.63 9.86 5.50
N ARG A 115 -3.51 10.60 4.83
CA ARG A 115 -3.32 10.98 3.44
C ARG A 115 -2.06 11.81 3.26
N GLN A 116 -1.79 12.71 4.21
CA GLN A 116 -0.60 13.54 4.20
C GLN A 116 0.67 12.68 4.22
N TYR A 117 0.67 11.64 5.03
CA TYR A 117 1.81 10.73 5.10
C TYR A 117 2.02 10.01 3.77
N PHE A 118 0.94 9.52 3.16
CA PHE A 118 1.02 8.84 1.87
C PHE A 118 1.63 9.75 0.79
N TYR A 119 1.14 10.99 0.70
CA TYR A 119 1.68 11.94 -0.27
C TYR A 119 3.15 12.30 0.02
N ALA A 120 3.51 12.38 1.29
CA ALA A 120 4.91 12.62 1.68
C ALA A 120 5.82 11.47 1.25
N VAL A 121 5.36 10.23 1.40
CA VAL A 121 6.11 9.05 0.97
C VAL A 121 6.32 9.08 -0.55
N LEU A 122 5.26 9.34 -1.31
CA LEU A 122 5.36 9.41 -2.77
C LEU A 122 6.32 10.51 -3.22
N ARG A 123 6.21 11.69 -2.62
CA ARG A 123 7.08 12.81 -2.97
C ARG A 123 8.53 12.52 -2.67
N GLN A 124 8.83 12.00 -1.47
CA GLN A 124 10.20 11.67 -1.09
C GLN A 124 10.79 10.58 -1.98
N ALA A 125 10.04 9.51 -2.22
CA ALA A 125 10.51 8.43 -3.08
C ALA A 125 10.69 8.92 -4.53
N GLY A 126 9.81 9.80 -4.98
CA GLY A 126 9.93 10.40 -6.31
C GLY A 126 11.17 11.27 -6.45
N GLU A 127 11.51 12.04 -5.41
CA GLU A 127 12.72 12.86 -5.41
C GLU A 127 13.99 12.00 -5.40
N ASP A 128 13.95 10.89 -4.65
CA ASP A 128 15.09 9.98 -4.54
C ASP A 128 15.27 9.11 -5.80
N ALA A 129 14.21 9.00 -6.58
CA ALA A 129 14.25 8.25 -7.82
C ALA A 129 14.85 9.10 -8.95
#